data_1f1e18d406dac62d8f768f914be91a07
#
_entry.id   1f1e18d406dac62d8f768f914be91a07
#
_cell.length_a   1.000
_cell.length_b   1.000
_cell.length_c   1.000
_cell.angle_alpha   90.00
_cell.angle_beta   90.00
_cell.angle_gamma   90.00
#
_symmetry.space_group_name_H-M   'P 1'
#
loop_
_entity.id
_entity.type
_entity.pdbx_description
1 polymer ?
#
loop_
_entity_poly.entity_id
_entity_poly.type
_entity_poly.pdbx_seq_one_letter_code
_entity_poly.pdbx_strand_id
1 'polypeptide(L)'
;MPKVSVLVAVYNAEKHLRACLDSLLNQSLKDIEIVCVDDASTDNSLALLNEYAAKDERLKVATLAENSGISHTRNVALGMSTGEYVCMVDSDDWLSADALQLSAEVLDTEQEVDCVLFDFIIAERDDVQGTYTRQRRYNSMPFCRISGLRACELSLDWRIHGLYMIRRAIHLQYPYDESSPVYSDENTTRVHYWASREVAQCAGKYFYRQHAESATHAPNLNKYYRLDAYKSLKQFLQSHADTRFLCARFENMRWLTVVDLYYEYYKTWRQLSRTEQQMVKKRLKAAWQDIDLSLLSSKDTRKFGYMPLRFSWLAFRMQEELYFFVRAMRDKMR
;
A
#
# COMPACT_ATOMS: atom_id res chain seq x y z
N MET A 1 5.16 27.42 10.75
CA MET A 1 4.46 26.14 10.48
C MET A 1 5.19 25.52 9.31
N PRO A 2 5.68 24.30 9.40
CA PRO A 2 6.48 23.73 8.31
C PRO A 2 5.64 23.59 7.03
N LYS A 3 6.30 23.65 5.88
CA LYS A 3 5.66 23.48 4.58
C LYS A 3 5.23 22.03 4.39
N VAL A 4 6.11 21.07 4.74
CA VAL A 4 5.86 19.64 4.58
C VAL A 4 6.09 18.90 5.88
N SER A 5 5.16 18.02 6.25
CA SER A 5 5.37 16.98 7.26
C SER A 5 5.66 15.65 6.56
N VAL A 6 6.85 15.09 6.82
CA VAL A 6 7.21 13.74 6.39
C VAL A 6 6.87 12.77 7.52
N LEU A 7 6.01 11.80 7.24
CA LEU A 7 5.52 10.83 8.21
C LEU A 7 6.28 9.52 8.04
N VAL A 8 6.87 8.98 9.12
CA VAL A 8 7.65 7.75 9.10
C VAL A 8 7.13 6.82 10.20
N ALA A 9 6.48 5.73 9.81
CA ALA A 9 6.14 4.64 10.73
C ALA A 9 7.34 3.70 10.85
N VAL A 10 7.74 3.37 12.08
CA VAL A 10 8.95 2.59 12.36
C VAL A 10 8.60 1.37 13.21
N TYR A 11 9.00 0.19 12.73
CA TYR A 11 8.95 -1.06 13.50
C TYR A 11 10.08 -1.98 13.07
N ASN A 12 11.05 -2.24 13.98
CA ASN A 12 12.21 -3.10 13.75
C ASN A 12 12.96 -2.79 12.45
N ALA A 13 13.30 -1.51 12.25
CA ALA A 13 13.89 -0.97 11.02
C ALA A 13 15.39 -0.59 11.16
N GLU A 14 16.09 -0.99 12.22
CA GLU A 14 17.47 -0.54 12.54
C GLU A 14 18.44 -0.62 11.37
N LYS A 15 18.27 -1.63 10.48
CA LYS A 15 19.17 -1.87 9.35
C LYS A 15 19.11 -0.77 8.27
N HIS A 16 17.96 -0.13 8.10
CA HIS A 16 17.68 0.76 6.96
C HIS A 16 17.34 2.19 7.39
N LEU A 17 16.91 2.36 8.64
CA LEU A 17 16.39 3.62 9.19
C LEU A 17 17.37 4.79 9.03
N ARG A 18 18.70 4.58 9.19
CA ARG A 18 19.70 5.65 9.00
C ARG A 18 19.63 6.23 7.58
N ALA A 19 19.60 5.38 6.56
CA ALA A 19 19.54 5.83 5.17
C ALA A 19 18.23 6.60 4.86
N CYS A 20 17.11 6.18 5.45
CA CYS A 20 15.84 6.89 5.38
C CYS A 20 15.99 8.29 5.99
N LEU A 21 16.37 8.38 7.26
CA LEU A 21 16.49 9.65 8.00
C LEU A 21 17.51 10.60 7.35
N ASP A 22 18.68 10.10 6.93
CA ASP A 22 19.69 10.89 6.25
C ASP A 22 19.13 11.51 4.96
N SER A 23 18.34 10.77 4.18
CA SER A 23 17.71 11.28 2.96
C SER A 23 16.69 12.40 3.24
N LEU A 24 15.96 12.31 4.36
CA LEU A 24 14.96 13.30 4.76
C LEU A 24 15.61 14.56 5.33
N LEU A 25 16.63 14.44 6.17
CA LEU A 25 17.34 15.57 6.76
C LEU A 25 18.15 16.37 5.73
N ASN A 26 18.61 15.68 4.66
CA ASN A 26 19.37 16.30 3.56
C ASN A 26 18.49 16.83 2.41
N GLN A 27 17.16 16.92 2.56
CA GLN A 27 16.30 17.53 1.55
C GLN A 27 16.68 18.98 1.28
N SER A 28 16.55 19.42 0.00
CA SER A 28 16.78 20.81 -0.41
C SER A 28 15.76 21.78 0.24
N LEU A 29 14.50 21.35 0.34
CA LEU A 29 13.48 22.06 1.11
C LEU A 29 13.77 21.95 2.60
N LYS A 30 14.05 23.08 3.27
CA LYS A 30 14.43 23.11 4.69
C LYS A 30 13.25 23.30 5.63
N ASP A 31 12.17 23.90 5.15
CA ASP A 31 10.93 24.14 5.92
C ASP A 31 10.08 22.86 6.00
N ILE A 32 10.62 21.86 6.69
CA ILE A 32 10.00 20.54 6.89
C ILE A 32 10.03 20.14 8.36
N GLU A 33 9.12 19.27 8.73
CA GLU A 33 9.21 18.45 9.94
C GLU A 33 9.19 16.96 9.54
N ILE A 34 9.85 16.13 10.32
CA ILE A 34 9.89 14.69 10.17
C ILE A 34 9.26 14.07 11.40
N VAL A 35 8.10 13.45 11.25
CA VAL A 35 7.35 12.84 12.37
C VAL A 35 7.54 11.33 12.32
N CYS A 36 8.38 10.82 13.20
CA CYS A 36 8.65 9.40 13.34
C CYS A 36 7.83 8.82 14.50
N VAL A 37 7.08 7.76 14.25
CA VAL A 37 6.38 7.02 15.30
C VAL A 37 6.90 5.59 15.34
N ASP A 38 7.47 5.22 16.49
CA ASP A 38 7.95 3.87 16.75
C ASP A 38 6.82 3.01 17.30
N ASP A 39 6.52 1.92 16.59
CA ASP A 39 5.44 0.97 16.90
C ASP A 39 5.91 -0.13 17.87
N ALA A 40 6.51 0.28 19.01
CA ALA A 40 7.09 -0.59 20.02
C ALA A 40 8.18 -1.54 19.45
N SER A 41 9.16 -1.00 18.75
CA SER A 41 10.29 -1.77 18.21
C SER A 41 11.07 -2.49 19.32
N THR A 42 11.56 -3.68 19.01
CA THR A 42 12.36 -4.54 19.90
C THR A 42 13.85 -4.55 19.55
N ASP A 43 14.22 -3.87 18.46
CA ASP A 43 15.61 -3.66 18.01
C ASP A 43 16.11 -2.24 18.41
N ASN A 44 17.19 -1.76 17.80
CA ASN A 44 17.75 -0.45 18.09
C ASN A 44 17.05 0.72 17.39
N SER A 45 15.91 0.52 16.74
CA SER A 45 15.21 1.57 15.98
C SER A 45 14.90 2.81 16.83
N LEU A 46 14.28 2.62 18.01
CA LEU A 46 13.95 3.74 18.90
C LEU A 46 15.20 4.49 19.39
N ALA A 47 16.29 3.78 19.69
CA ALA A 47 17.55 4.41 20.09
C ALA A 47 18.12 5.27 18.94
N LEU A 48 18.05 4.80 17.70
CA LEU A 48 18.43 5.56 16.50
C LEU A 48 17.57 6.80 16.32
N LEU A 49 16.25 6.71 16.44
CA LEU A 49 15.34 7.87 16.34
C LEU A 49 15.72 8.94 17.36
N ASN A 50 15.97 8.55 18.62
CA ASN A 50 16.35 9.50 19.67
C ASN A 50 17.74 10.12 19.41
N GLU A 51 18.70 9.35 18.86
CA GLU A 51 20.00 9.89 18.43
C GLU A 51 19.86 10.99 17.39
N TYR A 52 18.98 10.81 16.40
CA TYR A 52 18.74 11.78 15.34
C TYR A 52 17.95 12.99 15.83
N ALA A 53 16.92 12.79 16.66
CA ALA A 53 16.14 13.88 17.26
C ALA A 53 16.98 14.81 18.14
N ALA A 54 17.99 14.24 18.83
CA ALA A 54 18.92 15.06 19.62
C ALA A 54 19.84 15.96 18.74
N LYS A 55 19.98 15.66 17.45
CA LYS A 55 20.86 16.40 16.52
C LYS A 55 20.12 17.38 15.63
N ASP A 56 18.83 17.14 15.37
CA ASP A 56 18.03 17.97 14.45
C ASP A 56 16.59 18.14 14.99
N GLU A 57 16.23 19.38 15.31
CA GLU A 57 14.93 19.76 15.89
C GLU A 57 13.73 19.54 14.96
N ARG A 58 13.98 19.36 13.66
CA ARG A 58 12.93 19.04 12.69
C ARG A 58 12.39 17.62 12.86
N LEU A 59 13.14 16.74 13.51
CA LEU A 59 12.77 15.35 13.74
C LEU A 59 12.07 15.19 15.10
N LYS A 60 10.80 14.81 15.04
CA LYS A 60 9.93 14.57 16.19
C LYS A 60 9.71 13.06 16.34
N VAL A 61 9.86 12.55 17.55
CA VAL A 61 9.71 11.12 17.85
C VAL A 61 8.57 10.90 18.84
N ALA A 62 7.74 9.92 18.55
CA ALA A 62 6.81 9.32 19.50
C ALA A 62 6.99 7.80 19.49
N THR A 63 6.60 7.13 20.58
CA THR A 63 6.60 5.67 20.68
C THR A 63 5.26 5.18 21.20
N LEU A 64 4.78 4.06 20.66
CA LEU A 64 3.57 3.38 21.13
C LEU A 64 3.93 2.41 22.26
N ALA A 65 2.97 2.15 23.14
CA ALA A 65 3.18 1.23 24.27
C ALA A 65 3.26 -0.24 23.83
N GLU A 66 2.62 -0.58 22.71
CA GLU A 66 2.59 -1.92 22.13
C GLU A 66 2.50 -1.81 20.60
N ASN A 67 2.86 -2.89 19.88
CA ASN A 67 2.72 -2.93 18.44
C ASN A 67 1.25 -2.88 18.05
N SER A 68 0.84 -1.77 17.44
CA SER A 68 -0.54 -1.44 17.05
C SER A 68 -0.78 -1.57 15.54
N GLY A 69 0.27 -1.85 14.78
CA GLY A 69 0.23 -2.03 13.33
C GLY A 69 0.40 -0.73 12.54
N ILE A 70 0.87 -0.89 11.31
CA ILE A 70 1.35 0.21 10.46
C ILE A 70 0.32 1.31 10.21
N SER A 71 -0.98 0.95 10.06
CA SER A 71 -2.05 1.93 9.79
C SER A 71 -2.28 2.85 10.97
N HIS A 72 -2.34 2.29 12.19
CA HIS A 72 -2.49 3.04 13.41
C HIS A 72 -1.28 3.96 13.64
N THR A 73 -0.08 3.42 13.50
CA THR A 73 1.18 4.17 13.65
C THR A 73 1.25 5.35 12.69
N ARG A 74 0.83 5.17 11.42
CA ARG A 74 0.74 6.24 10.42
C ARG A 74 -0.31 7.28 10.81
N ASN A 75 -1.46 6.89 11.36
CA ASN A 75 -2.50 7.82 11.83
C ASN A 75 -2.03 8.64 13.04
N VAL A 76 -1.27 8.04 13.97
CA VAL A 76 -0.64 8.77 15.07
C VAL A 76 0.34 9.82 14.52
N ALA A 77 1.20 9.44 13.57
CA ALA A 77 2.12 10.38 12.92
C ALA A 77 1.37 11.53 12.20
N LEU A 78 0.27 11.22 11.50
CA LEU A 78 -0.60 12.19 10.87
C LEU A 78 -1.21 13.17 11.89
N GLY A 79 -1.68 12.66 13.02
CA GLY A 79 -2.25 13.48 14.10
C GLY A 79 -1.23 14.46 14.72
N MET A 80 0.06 14.11 14.72
CA MET A 80 1.15 14.97 15.20
C MET A 80 1.65 15.98 14.15
N SER A 81 1.33 15.77 12.88
CA SER A 81 1.79 16.60 11.78
C SER A 81 1.15 17.98 11.79
N THR A 82 1.91 19.01 11.37
CA THR A 82 1.45 20.41 11.36
C THR A 82 1.67 21.10 10.00
N GLY A 83 2.36 20.46 9.06
CA GLY A 83 2.67 21.00 7.73
C GLY A 83 1.44 21.23 6.87
N GLU A 84 1.58 22.07 5.86
CA GLU A 84 0.54 22.31 4.85
C GLU A 84 0.33 21.06 3.97
N TYR A 85 1.43 20.38 3.64
CA TYR A 85 1.45 19.15 2.89
C TYR A 85 1.97 17.99 3.76
N VAL A 86 1.59 16.78 3.40
CA VAL A 86 2.11 15.57 4.04
C VAL A 86 2.53 14.55 2.98
N CYS A 87 3.59 13.82 3.27
CA CYS A 87 3.95 12.59 2.56
C CYS A 87 4.36 11.50 3.54
N MET A 88 4.10 10.24 3.16
CA MET A 88 4.58 9.08 3.90
C MET A 88 5.86 8.58 3.25
N VAL A 89 6.86 8.25 4.07
CA VAL A 89 8.07 7.54 3.65
C VAL A 89 8.26 6.34 4.54
N ASP A 90 8.38 5.16 3.95
CA ASP A 90 8.61 3.94 4.71
C ASP A 90 10.05 3.93 5.28
N SER A 91 10.21 3.38 6.47
CA SER A 91 11.46 3.45 7.25
C SER A 91 12.65 2.72 6.62
N ASP A 92 12.41 1.93 5.58
CA ASP A 92 13.41 1.21 4.78
C ASP A 92 13.68 1.85 3.40
N ASP A 93 12.95 2.92 3.04
CA ASP A 93 13.04 3.63 1.78
C ASP A 93 13.77 4.97 1.89
N TRP A 94 13.96 5.70 0.78
CA TRP A 94 14.58 7.02 0.78
C TRP A 94 14.10 7.89 -0.39
N LEU A 95 14.34 9.21 -0.30
CA LEU A 95 14.01 10.20 -1.32
C LEU A 95 15.26 10.77 -2.00
N SER A 96 15.12 11.27 -3.25
CA SER A 96 16.13 12.16 -3.84
C SER A 96 16.18 13.50 -3.07
N ALA A 97 17.33 14.16 -3.09
CA ALA A 97 17.55 15.37 -2.29
C ALA A 97 16.59 16.53 -2.60
N ASP A 98 15.96 16.53 -3.76
CA ASP A 98 15.05 17.55 -4.28
C ASP A 98 13.57 17.12 -4.28
N ALA A 99 13.26 15.90 -3.84
CA ALA A 99 11.93 15.31 -4.00
C ALA A 99 10.83 16.12 -3.32
N LEU A 100 11.06 16.57 -2.08
CA LEU A 100 10.07 17.34 -1.34
C LEU A 100 9.88 18.74 -1.94
N GLN A 101 10.95 19.39 -2.42
CA GLN A 101 10.87 20.69 -3.05
C GLN A 101 10.07 20.63 -4.36
N LEU A 102 10.40 19.70 -5.24
CA LEU A 102 9.74 19.54 -6.54
C LEU A 102 8.24 19.21 -6.38
N SER A 103 7.88 18.41 -5.38
CA SER A 103 6.46 18.11 -5.10
C SER A 103 5.72 19.31 -4.52
N ALA A 104 6.34 20.06 -3.58
CA ALA A 104 5.73 21.22 -2.97
C ALA A 104 5.56 22.37 -3.98
N GLU A 105 6.52 22.59 -4.89
CA GLU A 105 6.44 23.57 -5.96
C GLU A 105 5.21 23.34 -6.86
N VAL A 106 4.91 22.09 -7.22
CA VAL A 106 3.70 21.76 -8.01
C VAL A 106 2.44 22.11 -7.21
N LEU A 107 2.35 21.75 -5.93
CA LEU A 107 1.19 22.05 -5.08
C LEU A 107 1.00 23.54 -4.82
N ASP A 108 2.09 24.32 -4.83
CA ASP A 108 2.07 25.79 -4.64
C ASP A 108 1.65 26.52 -5.89
N THR A 109 2.15 26.10 -7.05
CA THR A 109 1.93 26.79 -8.32
C THR A 109 0.63 26.36 -8.99
N GLU A 110 0.20 25.11 -8.83
CA GLU A 110 -1.00 24.56 -9.45
C GLU A 110 -2.12 24.39 -8.42
N GLN A 111 -2.93 25.44 -8.25
CA GLN A 111 -3.95 25.50 -7.19
C GLN A 111 -5.01 24.41 -7.24
N GLU A 112 -5.27 23.82 -8.43
CA GLU A 112 -6.22 22.71 -8.61
C GLU A 112 -5.62 21.34 -8.27
N VAL A 113 -4.28 21.25 -8.18
CA VAL A 113 -3.58 20.02 -7.82
C VAL A 113 -3.60 19.86 -6.31
N ASP A 114 -4.08 18.71 -5.85
CA ASP A 114 -4.16 18.38 -4.43
C ASP A 114 -3.21 17.25 -4.04
N CYS A 115 -2.74 16.45 -5.02
CA CYS A 115 -1.86 15.31 -4.81
C CYS A 115 -0.80 15.23 -5.91
N VAL A 116 0.46 15.00 -5.54
CA VAL A 116 1.60 14.90 -6.46
C VAL A 116 2.35 13.60 -6.25
N LEU A 117 2.40 12.76 -7.29
CA LEU A 117 3.14 11.51 -7.27
C LEU A 117 4.63 11.76 -7.50
N PHE A 118 5.46 11.08 -6.71
CA PHE A 118 6.90 11.00 -6.94
C PHE A 118 7.24 10.17 -8.19
N ASP A 119 8.43 10.32 -8.74
CA ASP A 119 8.98 9.36 -9.69
C ASP A 119 9.43 8.10 -8.93
N PHE A 120 8.73 6.99 -9.11
CA PHE A 120 8.91 5.77 -8.35
C PHE A 120 10.03 4.90 -8.92
N ILE A 121 11.10 4.75 -8.15
CA ILE A 121 12.29 3.95 -8.49
C ILE A 121 12.37 2.72 -7.59
N ILE A 122 12.37 1.55 -8.19
CA ILE A 122 12.61 0.29 -7.48
C ILE A 122 14.10 0.06 -7.42
N ALA A 123 14.64 -0.03 -6.20
CA ALA A 123 16.06 -0.23 -5.91
C ALA A 123 16.29 -1.68 -5.45
N GLU A 124 16.98 -2.45 -6.26
CA GLU A 124 17.33 -3.84 -5.99
C GLU A 124 18.77 -3.93 -5.46
N ARG A 125 19.00 -4.82 -4.50
CA ARG A 125 20.33 -5.06 -3.92
C ARG A 125 21.21 -5.79 -4.94
N ASP A 126 22.44 -5.32 -5.11
CA ASP A 126 23.50 -6.08 -5.76
C ASP A 126 24.07 -7.09 -4.75
N ASP A 127 23.86 -8.38 -5.01
CA ASP A 127 24.29 -9.46 -4.11
C ASP A 127 25.82 -9.55 -3.98
N VAL A 128 26.59 -9.02 -4.95
CA VAL A 128 28.06 -9.04 -4.97
C VAL A 128 28.66 -7.92 -4.11
N GLN A 129 28.06 -6.72 -4.16
CA GLN A 129 28.58 -5.53 -3.46
C GLN A 129 27.75 -5.12 -2.24
N GLY A 130 26.58 -5.71 -2.03
CA GLY A 130 25.67 -5.35 -0.96
C GLY A 130 25.05 -3.95 -1.08
N THR A 131 25.24 -3.29 -2.23
CA THR A 131 24.76 -1.95 -2.54
C THR A 131 23.53 -2.01 -3.44
N TYR A 132 22.67 -0.97 -3.39
CA TYR A 132 21.48 -0.86 -4.22
C TYR A 132 21.81 -0.21 -5.56
N THR A 133 22.57 -0.90 -6.41
CA THR A 133 23.05 -0.39 -7.70
C THR A 133 22.07 -0.64 -8.85
N ARG A 134 21.24 -1.66 -8.77
CA ARG A 134 20.18 -1.90 -9.75
C ARG A 134 18.98 -1.03 -9.44
N GLN A 135 18.69 -0.09 -10.31
CA GLN A 135 17.53 0.79 -10.22
C GLN A 135 16.70 0.67 -11.48
N ARG A 136 15.40 0.44 -11.34
CA ARG A 136 14.45 0.47 -12.45
C ARG A 136 13.25 1.34 -12.10
N ARG A 137 12.83 2.16 -13.06
CA ARG A 137 11.63 2.97 -12.91
C ARG A 137 10.40 2.05 -12.86
N TYR A 138 9.48 2.31 -11.94
CA TYR A 138 8.19 1.64 -11.95
C TYR A 138 7.45 1.97 -13.26
N ASN A 139 6.84 0.96 -13.88
CA ASN A 139 6.11 1.15 -15.14
C ASN A 139 4.73 1.78 -14.88
N SER A 140 4.73 3.02 -14.42
CA SER A 140 3.53 3.83 -14.22
C SER A 140 3.08 4.43 -15.55
N MET A 141 1.77 4.56 -15.72
CA MET A 141 1.24 5.31 -16.85
C MET A 141 1.69 6.78 -16.73
N PRO A 142 2.36 7.34 -17.75
CA PRO A 142 2.80 8.72 -17.70
C PRO A 142 1.60 9.66 -17.88
N PHE A 143 1.57 10.73 -17.09
CA PHE A 143 0.63 11.85 -17.24
C PHE A 143 1.26 13.12 -16.64
N CYS A 144 0.83 14.28 -17.09
CA CYS A 144 1.19 15.54 -16.42
C CYS A 144 0.19 15.80 -15.29
N ARG A 145 -1.11 15.77 -15.62
CA ARG A 145 -2.20 16.05 -14.69
C ARG A 145 -3.47 15.32 -15.11
N ILE A 146 -4.20 14.75 -14.15
CA ILE A 146 -5.47 14.05 -14.34
C ILE A 146 -6.42 14.36 -13.18
N SER A 147 -7.74 14.20 -13.42
CA SER A 147 -8.73 14.31 -12.34
C SER A 147 -8.52 13.24 -11.26
N GLY A 148 -8.84 13.58 -10.01
CA GLY A 148 -8.74 12.63 -8.90
C GLY A 148 -9.54 11.36 -9.12
N LEU A 149 -10.75 11.45 -9.68
CA LEU A 149 -11.56 10.28 -10.03
C LEU A 149 -10.86 9.37 -11.07
N ARG A 150 -10.17 9.98 -12.06
CA ARG A 150 -9.35 9.21 -13.03
C ARG A 150 -8.15 8.56 -12.36
N ALA A 151 -7.49 9.25 -11.44
CA ALA A 151 -6.39 8.70 -10.66
C ALA A 151 -6.87 7.52 -9.79
N CYS A 152 -8.02 7.66 -9.11
CA CYS A 152 -8.66 6.56 -8.38
C CYS A 152 -8.90 5.35 -9.29
N GLU A 153 -9.47 5.54 -10.47
CA GLU A 153 -9.68 4.46 -11.44
C GLU A 153 -8.37 3.76 -11.84
N LEU A 154 -7.32 4.52 -12.14
CA LEU A 154 -6.02 3.99 -12.56
C LEU A 154 -5.27 3.28 -11.45
N SER A 155 -5.51 3.65 -10.19
CA SER A 155 -4.90 3.00 -9.04
C SER A 155 -5.51 1.64 -8.70
N LEU A 156 -6.71 1.32 -9.18
CA LEU A 156 -7.34 0.03 -8.91
C LEU A 156 -6.47 -1.14 -9.38
N ASP A 157 -5.86 -1.04 -10.54
CA ASP A 157 -4.97 -2.06 -11.12
C ASP A 157 -3.50 -1.60 -11.18
N TRP A 158 -3.15 -0.63 -10.35
CA TRP A 158 -1.79 -0.13 -10.17
C TRP A 158 -1.13 0.39 -11.47
N ARG A 159 -1.92 0.94 -12.40
CA ARG A 159 -1.37 1.70 -13.53
C ARG A 159 -0.69 3.00 -13.09
N ILE A 160 -1.04 3.49 -11.91
CA ILE A 160 -0.30 4.50 -11.16
C ILE A 160 -0.07 4.00 -9.73
N HIS A 161 1.04 4.39 -9.13
CA HIS A 161 1.42 3.96 -7.78
C HIS A 161 0.84 4.87 -6.68
N GLY A 162 1.08 4.53 -5.40
CA GLY A 162 0.58 5.22 -4.22
C GLY A 162 1.66 5.96 -3.41
N LEU A 163 2.73 6.45 -4.05
CA LEU A 163 3.79 7.20 -3.39
C LEU A 163 3.67 8.67 -3.80
N TYR A 164 3.21 9.53 -2.90
CA TYR A 164 2.80 10.89 -3.20
C TYR A 164 2.95 11.84 -2.02
N MET A 165 2.94 13.14 -2.32
CA MET A 165 2.67 14.24 -1.40
C MET A 165 1.24 14.74 -1.62
N ILE A 166 0.53 15.08 -0.56
CA ILE A 166 -0.87 15.53 -0.63
C ILE A 166 -1.13 16.70 0.33
N ARG A 167 -2.15 17.51 0.05
CA ARG A 167 -2.64 18.50 1.00
C ARG A 167 -3.08 17.84 2.29
N ARG A 168 -2.51 18.26 3.41
CA ARG A 168 -2.76 17.65 4.73
C ARG A 168 -4.25 17.62 5.09
N ALA A 169 -5.03 18.62 4.69
CA ALA A 169 -6.46 18.68 4.94
C ALA A 169 -7.21 17.45 4.39
N ILE A 170 -6.83 16.96 3.20
CA ILE A 170 -7.42 15.75 2.61
C ILE A 170 -7.03 14.52 3.41
N HIS A 171 -5.76 14.39 3.80
CA HIS A 171 -5.31 13.23 4.57
C HIS A 171 -5.94 13.18 5.96
N LEU A 172 -6.16 14.33 6.61
CA LEU A 172 -6.90 14.39 7.88
C LEU A 172 -8.37 14.00 7.75
N GLN A 173 -9.00 14.37 6.62
CA GLN A 173 -10.39 13.99 6.34
C GLN A 173 -10.53 12.49 6.05
N TYR A 174 -9.51 11.89 5.44
CA TYR A 174 -9.47 10.47 5.07
C TYR A 174 -8.19 9.83 5.60
N PRO A 175 -8.10 9.53 6.92
CA PRO A 175 -6.94 8.89 7.51
C PRO A 175 -6.76 7.47 6.99
N TYR A 176 -5.64 6.82 7.36
CA TYR A 176 -5.41 5.42 7.01
C TYR A 176 -6.52 4.51 7.53
N ASP A 177 -6.98 3.62 6.65
CA ASP A 177 -7.99 2.61 6.97
C ASP A 177 -7.42 1.57 7.94
N GLU A 178 -7.88 1.57 9.19
CA GLU A 178 -7.47 0.61 10.23
C GLU A 178 -8.30 -0.68 10.21
N SER A 179 -9.21 -0.87 9.25
CA SER A 179 -10.02 -2.10 9.13
C SER A 179 -9.20 -3.34 8.80
N SER A 180 -7.97 -3.15 8.32
CA SER A 180 -7.01 -4.20 8.01
C SER A 180 -5.62 -3.84 8.55
N PRO A 181 -4.91 -4.76 9.22
CA PRO A 181 -3.57 -4.50 9.75
C PRO A 181 -2.50 -4.28 8.66
N VAL A 182 -2.81 -4.68 7.43
CA VAL A 182 -1.97 -4.49 6.23
C VAL A 182 -2.87 -4.17 5.04
N TYR A 183 -2.33 -3.58 3.97
CA TYR A 183 -3.05 -3.13 2.75
C TYR A 183 -4.00 -1.93 2.96
N SER A 184 -3.90 -1.23 4.09
CA SER A 184 -4.67 -0.02 4.34
C SER A 184 -4.24 1.13 3.44
N ASP A 185 -2.95 1.22 3.15
CA ASP A 185 -2.34 2.18 2.24
C ASP A 185 -2.91 2.06 0.82
N GLU A 186 -3.19 0.84 0.35
CA GLU A 186 -3.86 0.63 -0.93
C GLU A 186 -5.22 1.33 -1.00
N ASN A 187 -6.04 1.18 0.05
CA ASN A 187 -7.36 1.81 0.12
C ASN A 187 -7.25 3.32 0.28
N THR A 188 -6.41 3.76 1.20
CA THR A 188 -6.19 5.17 1.50
C THR A 188 -5.71 5.92 0.25
N THR A 189 -4.78 5.35 -0.52
CA THR A 189 -4.34 5.90 -1.80
C THR A 189 -5.52 6.15 -2.76
N ARG A 190 -6.41 5.17 -2.91
CA ARG A 190 -7.57 5.27 -3.81
C ARG A 190 -8.55 6.32 -3.36
N VAL A 191 -8.78 6.41 -2.05
CA VAL A 191 -9.66 7.44 -1.45
C VAL A 191 -9.04 8.83 -1.57
N HIS A 192 -7.73 8.98 -1.32
CA HIS A 192 -7.02 10.25 -1.48
C HIS A 192 -7.06 10.75 -2.92
N TYR A 193 -6.85 9.86 -3.90
CA TYR A 193 -6.98 10.23 -5.29
C TYR A 193 -8.40 10.70 -5.61
N TRP A 194 -9.42 9.94 -5.21
CA TRP A 194 -10.81 10.34 -5.40
C TRP A 194 -11.14 11.69 -4.75
N ALA A 195 -10.63 11.94 -3.55
CA ALA A 195 -10.86 13.18 -2.80
C ALA A 195 -10.08 14.38 -3.37
N SER A 196 -9.07 14.14 -4.21
CA SER A 196 -8.31 15.20 -4.88
C SER A 196 -9.07 15.74 -6.08
N ARG A 197 -9.04 17.05 -6.30
CA ARG A 197 -9.55 17.68 -7.53
C ARG A 197 -8.74 17.18 -8.73
N GLU A 198 -7.42 17.35 -8.64
CA GLU A 198 -6.46 16.87 -9.62
C GLU A 198 -5.24 16.24 -8.96
N VAL A 199 -4.64 15.32 -9.70
CA VAL A 199 -3.41 14.60 -9.34
C VAL A 199 -2.36 14.84 -10.42
N ALA A 200 -1.15 15.22 -10.02
CA ALA A 200 -0.02 15.47 -10.91
C ALA A 200 1.15 14.51 -10.63
N GLN A 201 2.19 14.57 -11.46
CA GLN A 201 3.48 13.89 -11.24
C GLN A 201 4.60 14.91 -11.17
N CYS A 202 5.63 14.66 -10.36
CA CYS A 202 6.86 15.43 -10.34
C CYS A 202 8.08 14.57 -10.70
N ALA A 203 9.24 15.21 -10.87
CA ALA A 203 10.51 14.55 -11.14
C ALA A 203 11.25 14.08 -9.86
N GLY A 204 10.77 14.48 -8.69
CA GLY A 204 11.32 14.05 -7.39
C GLY A 204 11.20 12.56 -7.22
N LYS A 205 12.29 11.89 -6.85
CA LYS A 205 12.33 10.42 -6.84
C LYS A 205 12.06 9.86 -5.46
N TYR A 206 11.22 8.83 -5.42
CA TYR A 206 11.04 7.93 -4.29
C TYR A 206 11.70 6.59 -4.60
N PHE A 207 12.65 6.17 -3.78
CA PHE A 207 13.39 4.92 -3.94
C PHE A 207 12.83 3.86 -3.01
N TYR A 208 12.17 2.88 -3.59
CA TYR A 208 11.62 1.71 -2.88
C TYR A 208 12.66 0.59 -2.83
N ARG A 209 13.07 0.23 -1.62
CA ARG A 209 14.07 -0.80 -1.37
C ARG A 209 13.46 -2.19 -1.45
N GLN A 210 13.99 -3.03 -2.34
CA GLN A 210 13.65 -4.45 -2.35
C GLN A 210 14.65 -5.25 -1.51
N HIS A 211 14.17 -5.93 -0.49
CA HIS A 211 14.96 -6.85 0.32
C HIS A 211 14.14 -8.09 0.70
N ALA A 212 14.83 -9.19 1.07
CA ALA A 212 14.19 -10.48 1.35
C ALA A 212 13.23 -10.45 2.56
N GLU A 213 13.43 -9.51 3.49
CA GLU A 213 12.63 -9.33 4.70
C GLU A 213 11.40 -8.43 4.47
N SER A 214 11.21 -7.89 3.26
CA SER A 214 10.06 -7.06 2.93
C SER A 214 8.75 -7.81 3.17
N ALA A 215 7.79 -7.16 3.81
CA ALA A 215 6.48 -7.73 4.16
C ALA A 215 5.72 -8.35 2.97
N THR A 216 6.04 -7.92 1.75
CA THR A 216 5.43 -8.39 0.51
C THR A 216 6.01 -9.73 0.01
N HIS A 217 7.23 -10.11 0.43
CA HIS A 217 7.93 -11.29 -0.08
C HIS A 217 7.85 -12.51 0.84
N ALA A 218 7.62 -12.32 2.14
CA ALA A 218 7.51 -13.44 3.06
C ALA A 218 6.26 -14.29 2.78
N PRO A 219 6.35 -15.65 2.80
CA PRO A 219 5.18 -16.50 2.80
C PRO A 219 4.45 -16.33 4.14
N ASN A 220 3.64 -15.30 4.25
CA ASN A 220 2.92 -14.96 5.47
C ASN A 220 1.41 -14.94 5.25
N LEU A 221 0.68 -15.05 6.35
CA LEU A 221 -0.77 -15.00 6.35
C LEU A 221 -1.32 -13.59 6.10
N ASN A 222 -0.46 -12.57 6.12
CA ASN A 222 -0.85 -11.17 5.93
C ASN A 222 -1.54 -10.92 4.58
N LYS A 223 -1.17 -11.67 3.53
CA LYS A 223 -1.82 -11.56 2.23
C LYS A 223 -3.33 -11.80 2.24
N TYR A 224 -3.86 -12.55 3.21
CA TYR A 224 -5.31 -12.78 3.34
C TYR A 224 -6.06 -11.59 3.95
N TYR A 225 -5.36 -10.64 4.60
CA TYR A 225 -5.96 -9.39 5.06
C TYR A 225 -6.37 -8.47 3.90
N ARG A 226 -5.83 -8.69 2.69
CA ARG A 226 -6.32 -7.98 1.48
C ARG A 226 -7.81 -8.18 1.25
N LEU A 227 -8.38 -9.32 1.66
CA LEU A 227 -9.82 -9.58 1.54
C LEU A 227 -10.64 -8.63 2.39
N ASP A 228 -10.15 -8.28 3.60
CA ASP A 228 -10.81 -7.34 4.50
C ASP A 228 -10.66 -5.90 3.98
N ALA A 229 -9.45 -5.51 3.58
CA ALA A 229 -9.19 -4.21 2.96
C ALA A 229 -10.08 -3.98 1.73
N TYR A 230 -10.20 -4.98 0.86
CA TYR A 230 -11.06 -4.88 -0.34
C TYR A 230 -12.55 -4.80 -0.02
N LYS A 231 -12.99 -5.34 1.12
CA LYS A 231 -14.37 -5.16 1.58
C LYS A 231 -14.63 -3.70 1.97
N SER A 232 -13.70 -3.07 2.69
CA SER A 232 -13.79 -1.65 3.05
C SER A 232 -13.85 -0.76 1.80
N LEU A 233 -12.95 -0.96 0.83
CA LEU A 233 -12.99 -0.18 -0.41
C LEU A 233 -14.27 -0.41 -1.23
N LYS A 234 -14.82 -1.63 -1.27
CA LYS A 234 -16.13 -1.89 -1.90
C LYS A 234 -17.22 -1.02 -1.30
N GLN A 235 -17.29 -0.95 0.02
CA GLN A 235 -18.29 -0.13 0.73
C GLN A 235 -18.12 1.35 0.38
N PHE A 236 -16.87 1.84 0.34
CA PHE A 236 -16.57 3.19 -0.09
C PHE A 236 -17.05 3.47 -1.52
N LEU A 237 -16.69 2.63 -2.49
CA LEU A 237 -17.09 2.81 -3.89
C LEU A 237 -18.62 2.75 -4.11
N GLN A 238 -19.33 1.95 -3.31
CA GLN A 238 -20.77 1.86 -3.39
C GLN A 238 -21.51 3.06 -2.76
N SER A 239 -20.89 3.69 -1.75
CA SER A 239 -21.50 4.82 -1.01
C SER A 239 -21.42 6.14 -1.79
N HIS A 240 -20.55 6.27 -2.80
CA HIS A 240 -20.36 7.48 -3.59
C HIS A 240 -20.90 7.31 -5.01
N ALA A 241 -21.76 8.23 -5.44
CA ALA A 241 -22.47 8.12 -6.72
C ALA A 241 -21.54 8.16 -7.93
N ASP A 242 -20.48 8.97 -7.85
CA ASP A 242 -19.47 9.20 -8.88
C ASP A 242 -18.46 8.05 -9.04
N THR A 243 -18.36 7.14 -8.05
CA THR A 243 -17.49 5.95 -8.13
C THR A 243 -18.24 4.67 -8.52
N ARG A 244 -19.57 4.72 -8.66
CA ARG A 244 -20.39 3.53 -8.97
C ARG A 244 -19.96 2.80 -10.24
N PHE A 245 -19.49 3.51 -11.25
CA PHE A 245 -19.01 2.89 -12.50
C PHE A 245 -17.75 2.03 -12.28
N LEU A 246 -17.00 2.24 -11.19
CA LEU A 246 -15.85 1.43 -10.81
C LEU A 246 -16.23 0.11 -10.13
N CYS A 247 -17.46 0.01 -9.59
CA CYS A 247 -17.87 -1.13 -8.77
C CYS A 247 -17.74 -2.47 -9.52
N ALA A 248 -18.19 -2.53 -10.79
CA ALA A 248 -18.09 -3.78 -11.54
C ALA A 248 -16.64 -4.20 -11.81
N ARG A 249 -15.77 -3.24 -12.18
CA ARG A 249 -14.34 -3.50 -12.36
C ARG A 249 -13.70 -3.96 -11.07
N PHE A 250 -13.97 -3.28 -9.96
CA PHE A 250 -13.41 -3.63 -8.66
C PHE A 250 -13.93 -4.98 -8.17
N GLU A 251 -15.21 -5.30 -8.38
CA GLU A 251 -15.77 -6.60 -8.00
C GLU A 251 -15.14 -7.75 -8.77
N ASN A 252 -14.84 -7.57 -10.07
CA ASN A 252 -14.05 -8.57 -10.83
C ASN A 252 -12.64 -8.75 -10.24
N MET A 253 -11.96 -7.67 -9.84
CA MET A 253 -10.66 -7.76 -9.16
C MET A 253 -10.76 -8.50 -7.83
N ARG A 254 -11.79 -8.20 -7.02
CA ARG A 254 -12.07 -8.91 -5.77
C ARG A 254 -12.26 -10.40 -6.00
N TRP A 255 -13.04 -10.74 -7.02
CA TRP A 255 -13.29 -12.13 -7.39
C TRP A 255 -11.99 -12.86 -7.78
N LEU A 256 -11.20 -12.28 -8.67
CA LEU A 256 -9.90 -12.86 -9.05
C LEU A 256 -8.96 -12.99 -7.85
N THR A 257 -8.96 -12.04 -6.94
CA THR A 257 -8.18 -12.11 -5.69
C THR A 257 -8.63 -13.28 -4.79
N VAL A 258 -9.94 -13.57 -4.70
CA VAL A 258 -10.43 -14.74 -3.96
C VAL A 258 -9.89 -16.03 -4.57
N VAL A 259 -9.92 -16.17 -5.91
CA VAL A 259 -9.40 -17.35 -6.62
C VAL A 259 -7.87 -17.47 -6.42
N ASP A 260 -7.13 -16.38 -6.59
CA ASP A 260 -5.66 -16.38 -6.45
C ASP A 260 -5.22 -16.72 -5.02
N LEU A 261 -5.86 -16.13 -4.01
CA LEU A 261 -5.57 -16.44 -2.61
C LEU A 261 -5.99 -17.87 -2.23
N TYR A 262 -7.05 -18.38 -2.85
CA TYR A 262 -7.41 -19.79 -2.66
C TYR A 262 -6.37 -20.72 -3.29
N TYR A 263 -5.81 -20.37 -4.47
CA TYR A 263 -4.70 -21.10 -5.08
C TYR A 263 -3.44 -21.09 -4.18
N GLU A 264 -3.10 -19.95 -3.60
CA GLU A 264 -2.00 -19.85 -2.63
C GLU A 264 -2.23 -20.73 -1.41
N TYR A 265 -3.45 -20.74 -0.86
CA TYR A 265 -3.84 -21.64 0.22
C TYR A 265 -3.69 -23.11 -0.21
N TYR A 266 -4.15 -23.48 -1.39
CA TYR A 266 -4.03 -24.83 -1.94
C TYR A 266 -2.57 -25.30 -2.04
N LYS A 267 -1.63 -24.41 -2.37
CA LYS A 267 -0.19 -24.75 -2.43
C LYS A 267 0.44 -24.91 -1.04
N THR A 268 0.00 -24.14 -0.06
CA THR A 268 0.72 -23.97 1.21
C THR A 268 0.00 -24.56 2.43
N TRP A 269 -1.24 -25.03 2.32
CA TRP A 269 -2.07 -25.43 3.46
C TRP A 269 -1.43 -26.48 4.39
N ARG A 270 -0.58 -27.37 3.84
CA ARG A 270 0.12 -28.40 4.64
C ARG A 270 1.21 -27.81 5.56
N GLN A 271 1.65 -26.62 5.28
CA GLN A 271 2.66 -25.88 6.08
C GLN A 271 2.01 -25.06 7.20
N LEU A 272 0.70 -24.87 7.14
CA LEU A 272 -0.06 -24.09 8.10
C LEU A 272 -0.55 -24.95 9.27
N SER A 273 -0.54 -24.38 10.48
CA SER A 273 -1.19 -24.96 11.65
C SER A 273 -2.71 -25.10 11.44
N ARG A 274 -3.38 -25.92 12.24
CA ARG A 274 -4.85 -26.08 12.17
C ARG A 274 -5.60 -24.76 12.39
N THR A 275 -5.13 -23.94 13.31
CA THR A 275 -5.73 -22.63 13.61
C THR A 275 -5.60 -21.67 12.41
N GLU A 276 -4.42 -21.61 11.80
CA GLU A 276 -4.18 -20.79 10.61
C GLU A 276 -5.03 -21.25 9.41
N GLN A 277 -5.11 -22.56 9.19
CA GLN A 277 -5.98 -23.13 8.15
C GLN A 277 -7.46 -22.73 8.35
N GLN A 278 -7.95 -22.77 9.59
CA GLN A 278 -9.32 -22.37 9.91
C GLN A 278 -9.54 -20.87 9.65
N MET A 279 -8.60 -20.03 10.07
CA MET A 279 -8.64 -18.59 9.85
C MET A 279 -8.67 -18.25 8.36
N VAL A 280 -7.75 -18.81 7.56
CA VAL A 280 -7.70 -18.58 6.11
C VAL A 280 -8.98 -19.04 5.42
N LYS A 281 -9.47 -20.26 5.72
CA LYS A 281 -10.73 -20.78 5.16
C LYS A 281 -11.93 -19.89 5.49
N LYS A 282 -12.00 -19.39 6.73
CA LYS A 282 -13.07 -18.48 7.18
C LYS A 282 -13.06 -17.19 6.37
N ARG A 283 -11.89 -16.56 6.18
CA ARG A 283 -11.74 -15.32 5.39
C ARG A 283 -12.10 -15.53 3.92
N LEU A 284 -11.55 -16.56 3.30
CA LEU A 284 -11.84 -16.91 1.89
C LEU A 284 -13.33 -17.17 1.68
N LYS A 285 -13.98 -17.95 2.59
CA LYS A 285 -15.42 -18.21 2.51
C LYS A 285 -16.23 -16.93 2.66
N ALA A 286 -15.88 -16.08 3.61
CA ALA A 286 -16.56 -14.80 3.82
C ALA A 286 -16.44 -13.88 2.60
N ALA A 287 -15.24 -13.75 2.01
CA ALA A 287 -15.03 -12.96 0.81
C ALA A 287 -15.79 -13.54 -0.40
N TRP A 288 -15.74 -14.87 -0.61
CA TRP A 288 -16.52 -15.56 -1.64
C TRP A 288 -18.03 -15.29 -1.47
N GLN A 289 -18.54 -15.27 -0.24
CA GLN A 289 -19.94 -14.94 0.05
C GLN A 289 -20.28 -13.46 -0.19
N ASP A 290 -19.35 -12.56 -0.08
CA ASP A 290 -19.56 -11.11 -0.23
C ASP A 290 -19.46 -10.63 -1.69
N ILE A 291 -19.03 -11.49 -2.63
CA ILE A 291 -18.98 -11.14 -4.04
C ILE A 291 -20.38 -10.92 -4.62
N ASP A 292 -20.59 -9.80 -5.29
CA ASP A 292 -21.83 -9.51 -6.02
C ASP A 292 -21.74 -10.08 -7.44
N LEU A 293 -22.46 -11.17 -7.67
CA LEU A 293 -22.44 -11.88 -8.97
C LEU A 293 -23.00 -11.05 -10.11
N SER A 294 -23.88 -10.08 -9.83
CA SER A 294 -24.51 -9.24 -10.87
C SER A 294 -23.49 -8.27 -11.49
N LEU A 295 -22.39 -7.98 -10.80
CA LEU A 295 -21.32 -7.10 -11.26
C LEU A 295 -20.17 -7.84 -11.95
N LEU A 296 -20.16 -9.18 -11.92
CA LEU A 296 -19.09 -9.96 -12.53
C LEU A 296 -19.23 -10.07 -14.05
N SER A 297 -18.09 -10.10 -14.73
CA SER A 297 -18.06 -10.35 -16.17
C SER A 297 -18.53 -11.77 -16.49
N SER A 298 -19.29 -11.92 -17.59
CA SER A 298 -19.73 -13.24 -18.06
C SER A 298 -18.55 -14.16 -18.43
N LYS A 299 -17.41 -13.60 -18.82
CA LYS A 299 -16.19 -14.33 -19.12
C LYS A 299 -15.64 -15.03 -17.87
N ASP A 300 -15.59 -14.30 -16.75
CA ASP A 300 -15.00 -14.81 -15.51
C ASP A 300 -15.96 -15.78 -14.77
N THR A 301 -17.28 -15.59 -14.95
CA THR A 301 -18.27 -16.47 -14.29
C THR A 301 -18.52 -17.79 -15.02
N ARG A 302 -18.14 -17.93 -16.30
CA ARG A 302 -18.34 -19.14 -17.10
C ARG A 302 -17.09 -19.99 -17.29
N LYS A 303 -15.92 -19.47 -16.97
CA LYS A 303 -14.66 -20.18 -17.14
C LYS A 303 -14.46 -21.18 -16.01
N PHE A 304 -14.20 -22.44 -16.34
CA PHE A 304 -13.85 -23.47 -15.36
C PHE A 304 -12.63 -23.04 -14.53
N GLY A 305 -12.69 -23.19 -13.22
CA GLY A 305 -11.71 -22.67 -12.28
C GLY A 305 -11.89 -21.18 -11.93
N TYR A 306 -12.98 -20.55 -12.42
CA TYR A 306 -13.35 -19.17 -12.09
C TYR A 306 -14.85 -19.01 -11.84
N MET A 307 -15.64 -20.09 -11.97
CA MET A 307 -17.08 -20.04 -11.70
C MET A 307 -17.32 -19.91 -10.18
N PRO A 308 -18.07 -18.92 -9.70
CA PRO A 308 -18.25 -18.68 -8.29
C PRO A 308 -19.10 -19.72 -7.56
N LEU A 309 -19.83 -20.61 -8.26
CA LEU A 309 -20.65 -21.71 -7.78
C LEU A 309 -21.37 -21.40 -6.43
N ARG A 310 -22.14 -20.31 -6.42
CA ARG A 310 -22.71 -19.68 -5.23
C ARG A 310 -23.62 -20.57 -4.39
N PHE A 311 -24.12 -21.66 -4.96
CA PHE A 311 -25.00 -22.62 -4.29
C PHE A 311 -24.29 -23.46 -3.23
N SER A 312 -22.95 -23.66 -3.34
CA SER A 312 -22.20 -24.48 -2.40
C SER A 312 -20.72 -24.10 -2.33
N TRP A 313 -20.25 -23.76 -1.14
CA TRP A 313 -18.82 -23.58 -0.87
C TRP A 313 -17.99 -24.83 -1.14
N LEU A 314 -18.55 -26.02 -0.87
CA LEU A 314 -17.87 -27.27 -1.15
C LEU A 314 -17.72 -27.49 -2.67
N ALA A 315 -18.77 -27.23 -3.44
CA ALA A 315 -18.74 -27.35 -4.90
C ALA A 315 -17.72 -26.36 -5.52
N PHE A 316 -17.68 -25.12 -5.03
CA PHE A 316 -16.65 -24.15 -5.42
C PHE A 316 -15.25 -24.68 -5.17
N ARG A 317 -14.98 -25.15 -3.95
CA ARG A 317 -13.67 -25.72 -3.58
C ARG A 317 -13.27 -26.89 -4.47
N MET A 318 -14.17 -27.85 -4.68
CA MET A 318 -13.89 -29.03 -5.52
C MET A 318 -13.54 -28.63 -6.95
N GLN A 319 -14.25 -27.63 -7.51
CA GLN A 319 -13.95 -27.08 -8.83
C GLN A 319 -12.55 -26.46 -8.88
N GLU A 320 -12.22 -25.59 -7.92
CA GLU A 320 -10.93 -24.90 -7.88
C GLU A 320 -9.77 -25.89 -7.67
N GLU A 321 -9.91 -26.84 -6.73
CA GLU A 321 -8.87 -27.84 -6.44
C GLU A 321 -8.62 -28.76 -7.67
N LEU A 322 -9.68 -29.13 -8.40
CA LEU A 322 -9.54 -29.88 -9.66
C LEU A 322 -8.85 -29.02 -10.75
N TYR A 323 -9.24 -27.76 -10.89
CA TYR A 323 -8.61 -26.85 -11.85
C TYR A 323 -7.12 -26.65 -11.54
N PHE A 324 -6.76 -26.45 -10.28
CA PHE A 324 -5.36 -26.28 -9.86
C PHE A 324 -4.54 -27.55 -10.09
N PHE A 325 -5.12 -28.72 -9.84
CA PHE A 325 -4.47 -30.00 -10.14
C PHE A 325 -4.17 -30.17 -11.63
N VAL A 326 -5.15 -29.92 -12.48
CA VAL A 326 -4.98 -29.99 -13.96
C VAL A 326 -3.95 -28.98 -14.45
N ARG A 327 -3.97 -27.75 -13.91
CA ARG A 327 -2.99 -26.70 -14.22
C ARG A 327 -1.57 -27.15 -13.83
N ALA A 328 -1.38 -27.66 -12.63
CA ALA A 328 -0.08 -28.13 -12.15
C ALA A 328 0.48 -29.31 -12.98
N MET A 329 -0.38 -30.23 -13.46
CA MET A 329 0.03 -31.29 -14.37
C MET A 329 0.50 -30.75 -15.72
N ARG A 330 -0.24 -29.79 -16.30
CA ARG A 330 0.13 -29.15 -17.56
C ARG A 330 1.46 -28.40 -17.47
N ASP A 331 1.70 -27.70 -16.35
CA ASP A 331 2.92 -26.91 -16.15
C ASP A 331 4.16 -27.82 -15.93
N LYS A 332 3.98 -29.07 -15.48
CA LYS A 332 5.05 -30.09 -15.40
C LYS A 332 5.37 -30.76 -16.73
N MET A 333 4.46 -30.71 -17.70
CA MET A 333 4.63 -31.31 -19.04
C MET A 333 5.23 -30.35 -20.07
N ARG A 334 5.40 -29.07 -19.70
CA ARG A 334 6.09 -28.04 -20.46
C ARG A 334 7.50 -27.80 -19.95
#